data_64b46aac9299c2bbd4301ed52bc8210c
#
_entry.id   64b46aac9299c2bbd4301ed52bc8210c
#
_cell.length_a   1.000
_cell.length_b   1.000
_cell.length_c   1.000
_cell.angle_alpha   90.00
_cell.angle_beta   90.00
_cell.angle_gamma   90.00
#
_symmetry.space_group_name_H-M   'P 1'
#
loop_
_entity.id
_entity.type
_entity.pdbx_description
1 polymer ?
#
loop_
_entity_poly.entity_id
_entity_poly.type
_entity_poly.pdbx_seq_one_letter_code
_entity_poly.pdbx_strand_id
1 'polypeptide(L)'
;MKLMSDAAAATAPSNLPELSVSELAQAVKRTMETNFDRVRVRGELGRVLIAKSGHLYVDLKDEGAAISTVMWKANVQQLGFKPEEGLEVVAEGRLSTYPGRSQYQLICERMAPAGVGALLAQLEKLKLKLQGEGLFARERKKPL
;
A
#
# COMPACT_ATOMS: atom_id res chain seq x y z
N MET A 1 -29.98 -8.35 -7.93
CA MET A 1 -29.49 -9.40 -7.84
C MET A 1 -30.38 -10.49 -8.02
N LYS A 2 -30.18 -11.36 -8.55
CA LYS A 2 -30.91 -12.36 -8.71
C LYS A 2 -31.03 -13.20 -7.60
N LEU A 3 -31.12 -12.79 -6.46
CA LEU A 3 -31.11 -13.60 -5.31
C LEU A 3 -32.17 -14.69 -5.33
N MET A 4 -33.29 -14.37 -5.88
CA MET A 4 -34.33 -15.37 -5.89
C MET A 4 -33.99 -16.50 -6.82
N SER A 5 -33.50 -16.16 -7.98
CA SER A 5 -33.08 -17.17 -8.91
C SER A 5 -31.95 -17.95 -8.36
N ASP A 6 -31.07 -17.28 -7.64
CA ASP A 6 -29.94 -17.94 -7.07
C ASP A 6 -30.32 -18.92 -6.00
N ALA A 7 -31.35 -18.61 -5.24
CA ALA A 7 -31.84 -19.52 -4.23
C ALA A 7 -32.38 -20.79 -4.86
N ALA A 8 -33.11 -20.64 -5.94
CA ALA A 8 -33.60 -21.78 -6.63
C ALA A 8 -32.49 -22.62 -7.20
N ALA A 9 -31.50 -21.97 -7.75
CA ALA A 9 -30.33 -22.66 -8.27
C ALA A 9 -29.56 -23.36 -7.18
N ALA A 10 -29.54 -22.76 -6.02
CA ALA A 10 -28.80 -23.34 -4.90
C ALA A 10 -29.38 -24.64 -4.40
N THR A 11 -30.67 -24.89 -4.68
CA THR A 11 -31.26 -26.14 -4.26
C THR A 11 -31.02 -27.26 -5.27
N ALA A 12 -30.49 -26.94 -6.45
CA ALA A 12 -30.20 -27.94 -7.45
C ALA A 12 -28.90 -28.67 -7.09
N PRO A 13 -28.77 -29.92 -7.48
CA PRO A 13 -27.53 -30.65 -7.23
C PRO A 13 -26.33 -29.93 -7.87
N SER A 14 -25.24 -29.94 -7.21
CA SER A 14 -24.06 -29.30 -7.72
C SER A 14 -22.82 -30.07 -7.29
N ASN A 15 -21.81 -30.06 -8.14
CA ASN A 15 -20.55 -30.70 -7.81
C ASN A 15 -19.60 -29.75 -7.07
N LEU A 16 -20.04 -28.55 -6.85
CA LEU A 16 -19.19 -27.60 -6.13
C LEU A 16 -19.15 -27.97 -4.65
N PRO A 17 -17.98 -27.92 -4.05
CA PRO A 17 -17.88 -28.22 -2.63
C PRO A 17 -18.57 -27.13 -1.82
N GLU A 18 -19.17 -27.52 -0.73
CA GLU A 18 -19.82 -26.58 0.15
C GLU A 18 -18.78 -26.08 1.15
N LEU A 19 -18.66 -24.77 1.29
CA LEU A 19 -17.71 -24.16 2.20
C LEU A 19 -18.43 -23.36 3.26
N SER A 20 -17.85 -23.29 4.43
CA SER A 20 -18.33 -22.33 5.42
C SER A 20 -17.80 -20.95 5.02
N VAL A 21 -18.36 -19.91 5.60
CA VAL A 21 -17.89 -18.55 5.34
C VAL A 21 -16.42 -18.42 5.71
N SER A 22 -16.03 -19.02 6.83
CA SER A 22 -14.62 -18.99 7.27
C SER A 22 -13.71 -19.69 6.28
N GLU A 23 -14.15 -20.83 5.76
CA GLU A 23 -13.36 -21.56 4.78
C GLU A 23 -13.19 -20.77 3.50
N LEU A 24 -14.24 -20.11 3.06
CA LEU A 24 -14.17 -19.28 1.88
C LEU A 24 -13.24 -18.09 2.12
N ALA A 25 -13.37 -17.43 3.26
CA ALA A 25 -12.53 -16.29 3.60
C ALA A 25 -11.05 -16.69 3.64
N GLN A 26 -10.75 -17.85 4.21
CA GLN A 26 -9.38 -18.34 4.25
C GLN A 26 -8.84 -18.69 2.86
N ALA A 27 -9.69 -19.26 2.01
CA ALA A 27 -9.27 -19.58 0.65
C ALA A 27 -8.96 -18.32 -0.14
N VAL A 28 -9.80 -17.28 0.01
CA VAL A 28 -9.58 -16.01 -0.64
C VAL A 28 -8.27 -15.38 -0.13
N LYS A 29 -8.07 -15.43 1.18
CA LYS A 29 -6.85 -14.88 1.77
C LYS A 29 -5.61 -15.54 1.21
N ARG A 30 -5.60 -16.87 1.16
CA ARG A 30 -4.46 -17.61 0.62
C ARG A 30 -4.21 -17.26 -0.84
N THR A 31 -5.28 -17.16 -1.63
CA THR A 31 -5.15 -16.84 -3.04
C THR A 31 -4.60 -15.44 -3.23
N MET A 32 -5.10 -14.48 -2.45
CA MET A 32 -4.59 -13.13 -2.51
C MET A 32 -3.13 -13.05 -2.11
N GLU A 33 -2.78 -13.69 -1.02
CA GLU A 33 -1.40 -13.63 -0.52
C GLU A 33 -0.43 -14.33 -1.45
N THR A 34 -0.90 -15.34 -2.17
CA THR A 34 -0.05 -16.04 -3.11
C THR A 34 0.12 -15.27 -4.41
N ASN A 35 -0.97 -14.74 -4.93
CA ASN A 35 -0.92 -14.07 -6.24
C ASN A 35 -0.53 -12.60 -6.19
N PHE A 36 -0.68 -11.98 -5.05
CA PHE A 36 -0.34 -10.57 -4.88
C PHE A 36 0.62 -10.40 -3.71
N ASP A 37 1.64 -11.25 -3.67
CA ASP A 37 2.65 -11.18 -2.62
C ASP A 37 3.62 -10.04 -2.83
N ARG A 38 3.66 -9.47 -4.01
CA ARG A 38 4.44 -8.27 -4.27
C ARG A 38 3.73 -7.45 -5.32
N VAL A 39 3.30 -6.27 -4.93
CA VAL A 39 2.64 -5.34 -5.84
C VAL A 39 3.25 -3.96 -5.69
N ARG A 40 3.13 -3.17 -6.72
CA ARG A 40 3.61 -1.81 -6.73
C ARG A 40 2.46 -0.97 -7.23
N VAL A 41 1.95 -0.11 -6.38
CA VAL A 41 0.70 0.59 -6.63
C VAL A 41 0.91 2.09 -6.55
N ARG A 42 0.44 2.82 -7.54
CA ARG A 42 0.52 4.26 -7.55
C ARG A 42 -0.83 4.83 -7.19
N GLY A 43 -0.85 5.81 -6.33
CA GLY A 43 -2.09 6.46 -5.96
C GLY A 43 -1.83 7.67 -5.10
N GLU A 44 -2.90 8.32 -4.73
CA GLU A 44 -2.86 9.49 -3.88
C GLU A 44 -3.20 9.10 -2.46
N LEU A 45 -2.47 9.61 -1.49
CA LEU A 45 -2.77 9.33 -0.10
C LEU A 45 -4.05 10.06 0.30
N GLY A 46 -4.97 9.32 0.91
CA GLY A 46 -6.14 9.90 1.51
C GLY A 46 -5.81 10.28 2.94
N ARG A 47 -6.78 10.02 3.83
CA ARG A 47 -6.61 10.38 5.22
C ARG A 47 -5.48 9.60 5.85
N VAL A 48 -4.57 10.30 6.47
CA VAL A 48 -3.40 9.69 7.08
C VAL A 48 -3.60 9.62 8.60
N LEU A 49 -3.39 8.45 9.17
CA LEU A 49 -3.50 8.27 10.60
C LEU A 49 -2.29 7.48 11.10
N ILE A 50 -1.54 8.06 12.01
CA ILE A 50 -0.45 7.35 12.65
C ILE A 50 -0.92 7.00 14.05
N ALA A 51 -1.07 5.71 14.30
CA ALA A 51 -1.57 5.24 15.58
C ALA A 51 -0.51 5.41 16.66
N LYS A 52 -0.93 5.31 17.92
CA LYS A 52 0.01 5.41 19.03
C LYS A 52 1.09 4.35 18.94
N SER A 53 0.76 3.22 18.35
CA SER A 53 1.72 2.15 18.18
C SER A 53 2.81 2.50 17.18
N GLY A 54 2.61 3.55 16.40
CA GLY A 54 3.55 3.95 15.37
C GLY A 54 3.22 3.41 13.99
N HIS A 55 2.20 2.58 13.88
CA HIS A 55 1.78 2.06 12.58
C HIS A 55 1.03 3.13 11.82
N LEU A 56 1.20 3.15 10.50
CA LEU A 56 0.53 4.11 9.64
C LEU A 56 -0.66 3.45 8.98
N TYR A 57 -1.81 4.11 9.05
CA TYR A 57 -3.02 3.67 8.37
C TYR A 57 -3.43 4.78 7.42
N VAL A 58 -3.60 4.44 6.16
CA VAL A 58 -3.92 5.44 5.15
C VAL A 58 -4.67 4.76 4.01
N ASP A 59 -5.51 5.52 3.32
CA ASP A 59 -6.13 5.00 2.11
C ASP A 59 -5.29 5.45 0.92
N LEU A 60 -5.08 4.53 -0.01
CA LEU A 60 -4.41 4.85 -1.25
C LEU A 60 -5.50 4.83 -2.31
N LYS A 61 -5.63 5.90 -3.06
CA LYS A 61 -6.77 6.02 -3.96
C LYS A 61 -6.40 6.63 -5.30
N ASP A 62 -7.25 6.40 -6.27
CA ASP A 62 -7.19 7.10 -7.54
C ASP A 62 -8.65 7.45 -7.91
N GLU A 63 -8.88 7.80 -9.17
CA GLU A 63 -10.21 8.22 -9.57
C GLU A 63 -11.26 7.12 -9.47
N GLY A 64 -10.86 5.88 -9.56
CA GLY A 64 -11.81 4.78 -9.64
C GLY A 64 -11.88 3.89 -8.43
N ALA A 65 -10.93 3.98 -7.51
CA ALA A 65 -10.88 3.01 -6.41
C ALA A 65 -10.06 3.52 -5.25
N ALA A 66 -10.25 2.88 -4.11
CA ALA A 66 -9.44 3.15 -2.93
C ALA A 66 -9.15 1.84 -2.23
N ILE A 67 -7.97 1.73 -1.66
CA ILE A 67 -7.58 0.55 -0.91
C ILE A 67 -6.99 0.95 0.44
N SER A 68 -7.45 0.29 1.49
CA SER A 68 -6.89 0.51 2.81
C SER A 68 -5.46 0.02 2.83
N THR A 69 -4.58 0.81 3.38
CA THR A 69 -3.16 0.53 3.40
C THR A 69 -2.64 0.65 4.81
N VAL A 70 -1.82 -0.29 5.22
CA VAL A 70 -1.18 -0.23 6.53
C VAL A 70 0.32 -0.38 6.34
N MET A 71 1.08 0.37 7.11
CA MET A 71 2.53 0.26 7.12
C MET A 71 2.96 0.10 8.57
N TRP A 72 3.70 -0.97 8.85
CA TRP A 72 4.11 -1.24 10.21
C TRP A 72 5.17 -0.24 10.66
N LYS A 73 5.21 -0.02 11.96
CA LYS A 73 6.10 0.98 12.55
C LYS A 73 7.53 0.94 12.03
N ALA A 74 8.10 -0.24 11.94
CA ALA A 74 9.49 -0.36 11.50
C ALA A 74 9.70 0.21 10.10
N ASN A 75 8.72 0.00 9.22
CA ASN A 75 8.80 0.52 7.87
C ASN A 75 8.49 2.01 7.82
N VAL A 76 7.59 2.47 8.68
CA VAL A 76 7.27 3.89 8.76
C VAL A 76 8.51 4.68 9.12
N GLN A 77 9.32 4.14 10.02
CA GLN A 77 10.54 4.82 10.46
C GLN A 77 11.56 4.97 9.35
N GLN A 78 11.42 4.21 8.28
CA GLN A 78 12.36 4.27 7.17
C GLN A 78 11.82 5.03 5.97
N LEU A 79 10.68 5.70 6.12
CA LEU A 79 10.05 6.34 4.99
C LEU A 79 10.87 7.42 4.30
N GLY A 80 11.55 8.21 5.03
CA GLY A 80 12.34 9.28 4.44
C GLY A 80 11.54 10.51 4.02
N PHE A 81 10.22 10.50 4.21
CA PHE A 81 9.38 11.65 3.93
C PHE A 81 8.16 11.58 4.84
N LYS A 82 7.43 12.67 4.93
CA LYS A 82 6.26 12.71 5.79
C LYS A 82 5.03 12.45 4.93
N PRO A 83 4.30 11.37 5.21
CA PRO A 83 3.08 11.09 4.45
C PRO A 83 2.02 12.10 4.80
N GLU A 84 1.44 12.70 3.78
CA GLU A 84 0.40 13.71 3.95
C GLU A 84 -0.72 13.45 2.98
N GLU A 85 -1.93 13.80 3.39
CA GLU A 85 -3.09 13.65 2.54
C GLU A 85 -2.90 14.46 1.26
N GLY A 86 -3.25 13.87 0.13
CA GLY A 86 -3.10 14.52 -1.16
C GLY A 86 -1.80 14.24 -1.87
N LEU A 87 -0.86 13.63 -1.19
CA LEU A 87 0.43 13.36 -1.82
C LEU A 87 0.33 12.12 -2.70
N GLU A 88 0.87 12.22 -3.89
CA GLU A 88 0.89 11.07 -4.80
C GLU A 88 2.12 10.23 -4.52
N VAL A 89 1.94 8.94 -4.36
CA VAL A 89 3.02 8.02 -3.98
C VAL A 89 2.96 6.75 -4.80
N VAL A 90 4.05 6.00 -4.74
CA VAL A 90 4.10 4.63 -5.22
C VAL A 90 4.40 3.77 -4.00
N ALA A 91 3.51 2.82 -3.73
CA ALA A 91 3.61 1.95 -2.58
C ALA A 91 3.91 0.53 -3.02
N GLU A 92 4.82 -0.13 -2.34
CA GLU A 92 5.16 -1.52 -2.62
C GLU A 92 4.86 -2.37 -1.42
N GLY A 93 4.27 -3.52 -1.65
CA GLY A 93 3.94 -4.42 -0.58
C GLY A 93 3.17 -5.61 -1.08
N ARG A 94 2.27 -6.09 -0.27
CA ARG A 94 1.47 -7.27 -0.60
C ARG A 94 0.04 -7.08 -0.16
N LEU A 95 -0.84 -7.85 -0.76
CA LEU A 95 -2.25 -7.81 -0.35
C LEU A 95 -2.51 -8.89 0.69
N SER A 96 -3.40 -8.59 1.59
CA SER A 96 -3.88 -9.55 2.57
C SER A 96 -5.31 -9.19 2.93
N THR A 97 -5.96 -10.03 3.72
CA THR A 97 -7.31 -9.76 4.15
C THR A 97 -7.35 -9.58 5.65
N TYR A 98 -8.34 -8.81 6.12
CA TYR A 98 -8.59 -8.71 7.54
C TYR A 98 -9.23 -10.00 8.01
N PRO A 99 -8.75 -10.60 9.08
CA PRO A 99 -9.42 -11.75 9.65
C PRO A 99 -10.84 -11.38 10.05
N GLY A 100 -11.77 -12.23 9.67
CA GLY A 100 -13.15 -12.06 10.07
C GLY A 100 -13.97 -11.07 9.28
N ARG A 101 -13.36 -10.35 8.33
CA ARG A 101 -14.13 -9.37 7.59
C ARG A 101 -14.14 -9.52 6.10
N SER A 102 -13.40 -10.38 5.52
CA SER A 102 -13.36 -10.58 4.07
C SER A 102 -13.11 -9.30 3.27
N GLN A 103 -12.33 -8.41 3.84
CA GLN A 103 -11.90 -7.20 3.17
C GLN A 103 -10.41 -7.29 2.95
N TYR A 104 -9.93 -6.79 1.82
CA TYR A 104 -8.49 -6.84 1.57
C TYR A 104 -7.85 -5.48 1.80
N GLN A 105 -6.57 -5.51 2.05
CA GLN A 105 -5.79 -4.32 2.31
C GLN A 105 -4.39 -4.48 1.74
N LEU A 106 -3.72 -3.38 1.57
CA LEU A 106 -2.34 -3.39 1.14
C LEU A 106 -1.46 -3.28 2.37
N ILE A 107 -0.58 -4.24 2.57
CA ILE A 107 0.41 -4.16 3.61
C ILE A 107 1.66 -3.60 2.95
N CYS A 108 1.89 -2.33 3.18
CA CYS A 108 2.93 -1.57 2.49
C CYS A 108 4.26 -1.73 3.19
N GLU A 109 5.27 -2.09 2.44
CA GLU A 109 6.62 -2.23 2.97
C GLU A 109 7.48 -1.03 2.62
N ARG A 110 7.22 -0.41 1.48
CA ARG A 110 7.96 0.76 1.04
C ARG A 110 7.05 1.71 0.31
N MET A 111 7.32 2.98 0.43
CA MET A 111 6.51 4.00 -0.21
C MET A 111 7.42 5.16 -0.57
N ALA A 112 7.24 5.71 -1.73
CA ALA A 112 8.02 6.85 -2.18
C ALA A 112 7.11 7.86 -2.84
N PRO A 113 7.40 9.16 -2.71
CA PRO A 113 6.61 10.16 -3.41
C PRO A 113 6.72 9.97 -4.92
N ALA A 114 5.64 10.29 -5.61
CA ALA A 114 5.56 10.19 -7.06
C ALA A 114 4.95 11.49 -7.59
N GLY A 115 4.87 11.59 -8.93
CA GLY A 115 4.31 12.79 -9.54
C GLY A 115 5.36 13.86 -9.73
N VAL A 116 5.05 14.82 -10.58
CA VAL A 116 6.02 15.84 -10.95
C VAL A 116 6.43 16.70 -9.76
N GLY A 117 5.46 17.18 -9.01
CA GLY A 117 5.77 18.03 -7.86
C GLY A 117 6.56 17.33 -6.80
N ALA A 118 6.18 16.09 -6.49
CA ALA A 118 6.88 15.32 -5.48
C ALA A 118 8.29 14.97 -5.94
N LEU A 119 8.43 14.67 -7.22
CA LEU A 119 9.73 14.35 -7.78
C LEU A 119 10.66 15.55 -7.69
N LEU A 120 10.15 16.74 -8.00
CA LEU A 120 10.95 17.94 -7.90
C LEU A 120 11.38 18.20 -6.46
N ALA A 121 10.48 17.98 -5.51
CA ALA A 121 10.80 18.14 -4.11
C ALA A 121 11.89 17.18 -3.68
N GLN A 122 11.82 15.95 -4.18
CA GLN A 122 12.84 14.97 -3.89
C GLN A 122 14.19 15.36 -4.47
N LEU A 123 14.19 15.87 -5.69
CA LEU A 123 15.41 16.32 -6.33
C LEU A 123 16.03 17.49 -5.59
N GLU A 124 15.19 18.39 -5.11
CA GLU A 124 15.68 19.52 -4.36
C GLU A 124 16.35 19.06 -3.08
N LYS A 125 15.72 18.12 -2.39
CA LYS A 125 16.26 17.57 -1.17
C LYS A 125 17.59 16.88 -1.43
N LEU A 126 17.66 16.10 -2.50
CA LEU A 126 18.87 15.43 -2.87
C LEU A 126 19.96 16.42 -3.22
N LYS A 127 19.61 17.49 -3.90
CA LYS A 127 20.54 18.53 -4.27
C LYS A 127 21.15 19.17 -3.04
N LEU A 128 20.32 19.48 -2.05
CA LEU A 128 20.84 20.05 -0.81
C LEU A 128 21.76 19.11 -0.10
N LYS A 129 21.44 17.84 -0.08
CA LYS A 129 22.28 16.85 0.54
C LYS A 129 23.62 16.76 -0.17
N LEU A 130 23.58 16.74 -1.49
CA LEU A 130 24.81 16.67 -2.28
C LEU A 130 25.66 17.92 -2.13
N GLN A 131 25.04 19.07 -1.99
CA GLN A 131 25.80 20.28 -1.76
C GLN A 131 26.53 20.22 -0.46
N GLY A 132 25.90 19.71 0.59
CA GLY A 132 26.55 19.53 1.86
C GLY A 132 27.71 18.58 1.78
N GLU A 133 27.52 17.48 1.09
CA GLU A 133 28.57 16.50 0.92
C GLU A 133 29.65 17.02 -0.02
N GLY A 134 29.21 17.80 -1.00
CA GLY A 134 30.12 18.37 -1.97
C GLY A 134 31.12 19.32 -1.39
N LEU A 135 30.75 20.00 -0.33
CA LEU A 135 31.69 20.89 0.32
C LEU A 135 32.89 20.13 0.82
N PHE A 136 32.64 18.99 1.45
CA PHE A 136 33.73 18.16 1.90
C PHE A 136 34.54 17.63 0.74
N ALA A 137 33.88 17.14 -0.27
CA ALA A 137 34.56 16.56 -1.40
C ALA A 137 35.41 17.59 -2.11
N ARG A 138 34.89 18.80 -2.20
CA ARG A 138 35.63 19.84 -2.85
C ARG A 138 36.88 20.19 -2.09
N GLU A 139 36.75 20.23 -0.80
CA GLU A 139 37.92 20.52 0.01
C GLU A 139 38.93 19.44 -0.07
N ARG A 140 38.48 18.21 -0.19
CA ARG A 140 39.45 17.16 -0.30
C ARG A 140 39.92 16.96 -1.69
N LYS A 141 39.12 16.93 -2.62
CA LYS A 141 39.53 16.70 -3.89
C LYS A 141 39.72 17.84 -4.66
N LYS A 142 39.21 18.71 -4.51
CA LYS A 142 39.39 19.84 -5.09
C LYS A 142 39.32 19.86 -6.36
N PRO A 143 38.92 20.03 -6.81
CA PRO A 143 38.70 20.44 -7.70
C PRO A 143 38.27 20.20 -8.73
N LEU A 144 37.95 20.05 -8.96
CA LEU A 144 37.56 19.82 -10.09
C LEU A 144 37.06 20.80 -10.51
#